data_ef93aa0f08e71e37b2d4cf8a85586e61
#
_entry.id   ef93aa0f08e71e37b2d4cf8a85586e61
#
_cell.length_a   1.000
_cell.length_b   1.000
_cell.length_c   1.000
_cell.angle_alpha   90.00
_cell.angle_beta   90.00
_cell.angle_gamma   90.00
#
_symmetry.space_group_name_H-M   'P 1'
#
loop_
_entity.id
_entity.type
_entity.pdbx_description
1 polymer ?
#
loop_
_entity_poly.entity_id
_entity_poly.type
_entity_poly.pdbx_seq_one_letter_code
_entity_poly.pdbx_strand_id
1 'polypeptide(L)'
;MRAVVLGAGAGGGLPQWNCGCMNCRDARAGKIPSQTQSSLMGSADGERWVVLNASPDIRTQCAKQIQLAPDDLRGTSIKSVVLTNGDIDHIAGLLSLREKTAFKIFATQEILSILSENPVFSALDKDTVLRCEIKVGETFEAAPGIFLRAFYMPGKVPLFQEKGVVDTELISENTIGLMVNSGEKRLCYVPGCASIQTNLLQHLDKTDLLFFDGTLWSDTEMRTTRTGLKTGRRMGHIPISGPNGSLSAFTDFPNMRRAY
;
A
#
# COMPACT_ATOMS: atom_id res chain seq x y z
N MET A 1 14.85 -10.14 8.01
CA MET A 1 14.01 -9.28 7.15
C MET A 1 14.19 -7.82 7.52
N ARG A 2 14.38 -6.95 6.53
CA ARG A 2 14.33 -5.48 6.65
C ARG A 2 13.04 -4.98 6.02
N ALA A 3 12.35 -4.04 6.67
CA ALA A 3 11.19 -3.36 6.13
C ALA A 3 11.42 -1.85 6.28
N VAL A 4 11.17 -1.08 5.23
CA VAL A 4 11.39 0.37 5.19
C VAL A 4 10.12 1.04 4.67
N VAL A 5 9.58 1.97 5.46
CA VAL A 5 8.47 2.81 5.04
C VAL A 5 8.99 3.85 4.05
N LEU A 6 8.52 3.81 2.82
CA LEU A 6 8.88 4.78 1.78
C LEU A 6 8.00 6.02 1.87
N GLY A 7 6.76 5.84 2.30
CA GLY A 7 5.81 6.90 2.57
C GLY A 7 4.64 6.38 3.41
N ALA A 8 4.08 7.24 4.26
CA ALA A 8 2.99 6.93 5.18
C ALA A 8 1.80 7.91 5.03
N GLY A 9 1.80 8.79 4.04
CA GLY A 9 0.66 9.67 3.75
C GLY A 9 -0.44 8.92 3.02
N ALA A 10 -1.70 9.29 3.29
CA ALA A 10 -2.84 8.86 2.50
C ALA A 10 -2.77 9.42 1.07
N GLY A 11 -3.70 9.05 0.21
CA GLY A 11 -3.79 9.56 -1.15
C GLY A 11 -3.70 11.10 -1.21
N GLY A 12 -2.75 11.62 -2.00
CA GLY A 12 -2.40 13.03 -2.09
C GLY A 12 -1.22 13.47 -1.21
N GLY A 13 -0.77 12.65 -0.26
CA GLY A 13 0.38 12.94 0.61
C GLY A 13 0.14 14.05 1.65
N LEU A 14 1.18 14.36 2.41
CA LEU A 14 1.18 15.47 3.38
C LEU A 14 2.43 16.36 3.13
N PRO A 15 2.27 17.63 2.76
CA PRO A 15 1.03 18.34 2.48
C PRO A 15 0.40 17.91 1.15
N GLN A 16 -0.92 17.78 1.11
CA GLN A 16 -1.65 17.61 -0.14
C GLN A 16 -1.61 18.92 -0.94
N TRP A 17 -1.41 18.85 -2.26
CA TRP A 17 -1.10 19.99 -3.12
C TRP A 17 -2.14 21.14 -3.06
N ASN A 18 -3.41 20.82 -2.94
CA ASN A 18 -4.54 21.75 -2.92
C ASN A 18 -5.19 21.91 -1.53
N CYS A 19 -4.58 21.41 -0.45
CA CYS A 19 -5.15 21.46 0.89
C CYS A 19 -4.50 22.57 1.73
N GLY A 20 -5.36 23.38 2.38
CA GLY A 20 -4.98 24.45 3.31
C GLY A 20 -5.32 24.14 4.77
N CYS A 21 -5.62 22.88 5.14
CA CYS A 21 -5.86 22.52 6.53
C CYS A 21 -4.64 22.74 7.42
N MET A 22 -4.84 22.68 8.73
CA MET A 22 -3.77 22.94 9.70
C MET A 22 -2.55 22.05 9.47
N ASN A 23 -2.75 20.73 9.32
CA ASN A 23 -1.65 19.79 9.10
C ASN A 23 -0.87 20.11 7.80
N CYS A 24 -1.57 20.40 6.71
CA CYS A 24 -0.93 20.74 5.43
C CYS A 24 -0.18 22.07 5.50
N ARG A 25 -0.68 23.07 6.24
CA ARG A 25 0.05 24.33 6.47
C ARG A 25 1.29 24.11 7.34
N ASP A 26 1.16 23.33 8.41
CA ASP A 26 2.26 23.05 9.31
C ASP A 26 3.36 22.21 8.65
N ALA A 27 2.98 21.25 7.79
CA ALA A 27 3.95 20.51 6.98
C ALA A 27 4.69 21.42 5.98
N ARG A 28 4.01 22.36 5.30
CA ARG A 28 4.65 23.33 4.41
C ARG A 28 5.57 24.29 5.16
N ALA A 29 5.23 24.61 6.42
CA ALA A 29 6.04 25.47 7.28
C ALA A 29 7.19 24.72 7.99
N GLY A 30 7.33 23.39 7.75
CA GLY A 30 8.36 22.57 8.40
C GLY A 30 8.13 22.31 9.89
N LYS A 31 6.94 22.60 10.43
CA LYS A 31 6.61 22.36 11.85
C LYS A 31 6.32 20.89 12.12
N ILE A 32 5.82 20.17 11.13
CA ILE A 32 5.65 18.71 11.15
C ILE A 32 6.30 18.10 9.92
N PRO A 33 6.74 16.82 9.98
CA PRO A 33 7.33 16.15 8.84
C PRO A 33 6.34 16.01 7.68
N SER A 34 6.80 16.30 6.46
CA SER A 34 6.06 15.96 5.24
C SER A 34 6.08 14.44 5.02
N GLN A 35 5.00 13.87 4.48
CA GLN A 35 4.88 12.46 4.17
C GLN A 35 4.49 12.27 2.71
N THR A 36 5.24 11.44 2.00
CA THR A 36 4.86 10.92 0.69
C THR A 36 3.76 9.86 0.84
N GLN A 37 3.04 9.58 -0.24
CA GLN A 37 1.94 8.63 -0.26
C GLN A 37 2.41 7.20 0.09
N SER A 38 1.51 6.40 0.65
CA SER A 38 1.78 5.08 1.21
C SER A 38 2.53 4.15 0.26
N SER A 39 3.67 3.66 0.70
CA SER A 39 4.44 2.61 0.06
C SER A 39 5.44 2.03 1.06
N LEU A 40 5.71 0.72 0.95
CA LEU A 40 6.64 -0.01 1.81
C LEU A 40 7.62 -0.79 0.93
N MET A 41 8.86 -0.97 1.37
CA MET A 41 9.75 -1.93 0.74
C MET A 41 10.30 -2.94 1.75
N GLY A 42 10.55 -4.17 1.27
CA GLY A 42 11.05 -5.28 2.06
C GLY A 42 12.22 -6.01 1.40
N SER A 43 13.15 -6.52 2.21
CA SER A 43 14.27 -7.34 1.74
C SER A 43 14.71 -8.34 2.80
N ALA A 44 15.16 -9.52 2.36
CA ALA A 44 15.76 -10.51 3.24
C ALA A 44 17.25 -10.25 3.47
N ASP A 45 17.96 -9.80 2.45
CA ASP A 45 19.43 -9.63 2.41
C ASP A 45 19.89 -8.15 2.52
N GLY A 46 18.99 -7.20 2.23
CA GLY A 46 19.32 -5.79 2.19
C GLY A 46 19.79 -5.28 0.83
N GLU A 47 19.81 -6.16 -0.18
CA GLU A 47 20.27 -5.87 -1.54
C GLU A 47 19.14 -6.01 -2.57
N ARG A 48 18.27 -7.00 -2.41
CA ARG A 48 17.19 -7.33 -3.33
C ARG A 48 15.84 -7.02 -2.69
N TRP A 49 15.10 -6.11 -3.28
CA TRP A 49 13.93 -5.48 -2.65
C TRP A 49 12.64 -5.80 -3.39
N VAL A 50 11.57 -6.02 -2.62
CA VAL A 50 10.19 -5.90 -3.09
C VAL A 50 9.63 -4.56 -2.64
N VAL A 51 8.87 -3.90 -3.50
CA VAL A 51 8.10 -2.70 -3.17
C VAL A 51 6.62 -3.09 -3.09
N LEU A 52 5.96 -2.70 -2.01
CA LEU A 52 4.52 -2.89 -1.80
C LEU A 52 3.83 -1.57 -2.10
N ASN A 53 3.04 -1.55 -3.16
CA ASN A 53 2.40 -0.41 -3.81
C ASN A 53 3.40 0.63 -4.39
N ALA A 54 3.12 1.09 -5.59
CA ALA A 54 3.90 2.10 -6.29
C ALA A 54 3.13 3.43 -6.30
N SER A 55 3.33 4.24 -5.27
CA SER A 55 2.70 5.56 -5.19
C SER A 55 3.22 6.52 -6.26
N PRO A 56 2.49 7.58 -6.62
CA PRO A 56 2.97 8.63 -7.51
C PRO A 56 4.31 9.24 -7.09
N ASP A 57 4.66 9.13 -5.81
CA ASP A 57 5.89 9.64 -5.21
C ASP A 57 7.08 8.68 -5.35
N ILE A 58 6.90 7.49 -5.95
CA ILE A 58 7.89 6.40 -5.97
C ILE A 58 9.28 6.86 -6.43
N ARG A 59 9.37 7.78 -7.41
CA ARG A 59 10.64 8.34 -7.86
C ARG A 59 11.40 9.03 -6.73
N THR A 60 10.71 9.90 -5.99
CA THR A 60 11.30 10.62 -4.85
C THR A 60 11.59 9.67 -3.69
N GLN A 61 10.71 8.69 -3.46
CA GLN A 61 10.88 7.67 -2.44
C GLN A 61 12.14 6.83 -2.70
N CYS A 62 12.31 6.32 -3.91
CA CYS A 62 13.49 5.55 -4.30
C CYS A 62 14.78 6.38 -4.23
N ALA A 63 14.75 7.64 -4.69
CA ALA A 63 15.92 8.51 -4.68
C ALA A 63 16.45 8.84 -3.27
N LYS A 64 15.59 8.74 -2.24
CA LYS A 64 15.99 8.92 -0.84
C LYS A 64 16.61 7.66 -0.20
N GLN A 65 16.52 6.51 -0.87
CA GLN A 65 16.99 5.22 -0.34
C GLN A 65 18.30 4.83 -0.99
N ILE A 66 19.41 5.02 -0.29
CA ILE A 66 20.73 4.71 -0.84
C ILE A 66 20.87 3.22 -1.24
N GLN A 67 20.19 2.31 -0.54
CA GLN A 67 20.19 0.89 -0.84
C GLN A 67 19.46 0.54 -2.15
N LEU A 68 18.74 1.50 -2.76
CA LEU A 68 18.12 1.35 -4.09
C LEU A 68 18.93 2.00 -5.20
N ALA A 69 20.04 2.68 -4.86
CA ALA A 69 20.94 3.22 -5.86
C ALA A 69 21.56 2.06 -6.68
N PRO A 70 21.62 2.17 -8.00
CA PRO A 70 22.28 1.15 -8.82
C PRO A 70 23.80 1.15 -8.59
N ASP A 71 24.39 -0.04 -8.60
CA ASP A 71 25.85 -0.20 -8.55
C ASP A 71 26.50 0.11 -9.89
N ASP A 72 25.75 -0.06 -10.99
CA ASP A 72 26.17 0.22 -12.37
C ASP A 72 25.54 1.52 -12.91
N LEU A 73 25.91 1.91 -14.14
CA LEU A 73 25.36 3.07 -14.87
C LEU A 73 23.82 3.01 -14.98
N ARG A 74 23.26 1.82 -15.10
CA ARG A 74 21.82 1.54 -15.12
C ARG A 74 21.56 0.23 -14.41
N GLY A 75 20.54 0.19 -13.57
CA GLY A 75 20.17 -1.02 -12.84
C GLY A 75 19.09 -0.74 -11.79
N THR A 76 18.65 -1.78 -11.12
CA THR A 76 17.74 -1.68 -9.97
C THR A 76 17.93 -2.83 -8.99
N SER A 77 17.90 -2.51 -7.72
CA SER A 77 17.78 -3.50 -6.64
C SER A 77 16.33 -3.98 -6.45
N ILE A 78 15.33 -3.30 -7.05
CA ILE A 78 13.92 -3.68 -7.00
C ILE A 78 13.72 -4.91 -7.89
N LYS A 79 13.32 -6.02 -7.28
CA LYS A 79 13.01 -7.28 -7.99
C LYS A 79 11.55 -7.40 -8.35
N SER A 80 10.68 -6.79 -7.54
CA SER A 80 9.26 -6.73 -7.84
C SER A 80 8.55 -5.55 -7.18
N VAL A 81 7.37 -5.25 -7.74
CA VAL A 81 6.34 -4.40 -7.15
C VAL A 81 5.10 -5.27 -6.94
N VAL A 82 4.54 -5.25 -5.74
CA VAL A 82 3.31 -5.98 -5.39
C VAL A 82 2.20 -4.98 -5.13
N LEU A 83 1.08 -5.12 -5.80
CA LEU A 83 -0.06 -4.20 -5.71
C LEU A 83 -1.15 -4.81 -4.84
N THR A 84 -1.67 -4.04 -3.90
CA THR A 84 -2.75 -4.48 -2.99
C THR A 84 -4.14 -4.06 -3.44
N ASN A 85 -4.24 -3.03 -4.27
CA ASN A 85 -5.45 -2.58 -4.95
C ASN A 85 -5.09 -1.77 -6.21
N GLY A 86 -6.11 -1.30 -6.94
CA GLY A 86 -5.96 -0.53 -8.18
C GLY A 86 -6.08 0.99 -8.00
N ASP A 87 -6.06 1.52 -6.79
CA ASP A 87 -6.16 2.96 -6.57
C ASP A 87 -4.95 3.72 -7.13
N ILE A 88 -5.16 4.96 -7.56
CA ILE A 88 -4.15 5.79 -8.23
C ILE A 88 -2.89 5.94 -7.37
N ASP A 89 -3.06 6.12 -6.06
CA ASP A 89 -1.96 6.24 -5.11
C ASP A 89 -1.19 4.93 -4.87
N HIS A 90 -1.66 3.80 -5.40
CA HIS A 90 -0.98 2.50 -5.35
C HIS A 90 -0.40 2.05 -6.69
N ILE A 91 -0.92 2.51 -7.82
CA ILE A 91 -0.49 2.01 -9.15
C ILE A 91 0.20 3.06 -10.03
N ALA A 92 -0.09 4.38 -9.86
CA ALA A 92 0.39 5.38 -10.81
C ALA A 92 1.91 5.54 -10.82
N GLY A 93 2.58 5.23 -9.73
CA GLY A 93 4.04 5.27 -9.64
C GLY A 93 4.75 4.26 -10.56
N LEU A 94 4.06 3.21 -11.00
CA LEU A 94 4.60 2.28 -12.01
C LEU A 94 5.06 3.02 -13.27
N LEU A 95 4.39 4.11 -13.65
CA LEU A 95 4.76 4.92 -14.81
C LEU A 95 6.12 5.62 -14.65
N SER A 96 6.55 5.85 -13.42
CA SER A 96 7.90 6.35 -13.13
C SER A 96 8.98 5.28 -13.23
N LEU A 97 8.60 4.00 -13.30
CA LEU A 97 9.51 2.86 -13.41
C LEU A 97 9.65 2.32 -14.85
N ARG A 98 9.23 3.10 -15.85
CA ARG A 98 9.19 2.71 -17.27
C ARG A 98 10.55 2.64 -17.98
N GLU A 99 11.66 2.80 -17.28
CA GLU A 99 13.00 2.99 -17.84
C GLU A 99 13.65 1.68 -18.35
N LYS A 100 12.85 0.69 -18.75
CA LYS A 100 13.28 -0.62 -19.31
C LYS A 100 14.24 -1.39 -18.42
N THR A 101 14.05 -1.28 -17.12
CA THR A 101 14.79 -2.08 -16.13
C THR A 101 13.93 -3.27 -15.69
N ALA A 102 14.51 -4.46 -15.63
CA ALA A 102 13.77 -5.69 -15.37
C ALA A 102 13.27 -5.78 -13.92
N PHE A 103 11.97 -5.94 -13.74
CA PHE A 103 11.32 -6.31 -12.49
C PHE A 103 9.98 -7.00 -12.77
N LYS A 104 9.36 -7.58 -11.73
CA LYS A 104 8.03 -8.20 -11.82
C LYS A 104 6.98 -7.31 -11.16
N ILE A 105 5.78 -7.28 -11.72
CA ILE A 105 4.59 -6.74 -11.08
C ILE A 105 3.73 -7.92 -10.66
N PHE A 106 3.51 -8.07 -9.37
CA PHE A 106 2.57 -9.03 -8.81
C PHE A 106 1.28 -8.32 -8.43
N ALA A 107 0.15 -8.80 -8.92
CA ALA A 107 -1.17 -8.31 -8.57
C ALA A 107 -2.22 -9.40 -8.81
N THR A 108 -3.40 -9.26 -8.21
CA THR A 108 -4.54 -10.12 -8.53
C THR A 108 -5.00 -9.92 -9.96
N GLN A 109 -5.79 -10.85 -10.50
CA GLN A 109 -6.30 -10.75 -11.87
C GLN A 109 -7.11 -9.46 -12.08
N GLU A 110 -7.92 -9.06 -11.12
CA GLU A 110 -8.70 -7.80 -11.19
C GLU A 110 -7.80 -6.57 -11.35
N ILE A 111 -6.71 -6.48 -10.58
CA ILE A 111 -5.77 -5.35 -10.65
C ILE A 111 -4.95 -5.42 -11.96
N LEU A 112 -4.55 -6.60 -12.40
CA LEU A 112 -3.87 -6.78 -13.69
C LEU A 112 -4.75 -6.36 -14.87
N SER A 113 -6.06 -6.63 -14.78
CA SER A 113 -7.05 -6.18 -15.78
C SER A 113 -7.10 -4.65 -15.84
N ILE A 114 -7.12 -3.96 -14.69
CA ILE A 114 -7.03 -2.49 -14.63
C ILE A 114 -5.79 -1.97 -15.38
N LEU A 115 -4.62 -2.57 -15.15
CA LEU A 115 -3.38 -2.16 -15.83
C LEU A 115 -3.42 -2.46 -17.34
N SER A 116 -4.14 -3.50 -17.75
CA SER A 116 -4.22 -3.92 -19.16
C SER A 116 -5.22 -3.10 -19.96
N GLU A 117 -6.33 -2.71 -19.35
CA GLU A 117 -7.37 -1.90 -19.94
C GLU A 117 -7.02 -0.42 -20.05
N ASN A 118 -6.05 0.05 -19.27
CA ASN A 118 -5.59 1.44 -19.31
C ASN A 118 -4.31 1.55 -20.16
N PRO A 119 -4.40 2.12 -21.38
CA PRO A 119 -3.31 2.12 -22.36
C PRO A 119 -2.05 2.84 -21.88
N VAL A 120 -2.13 3.73 -20.91
CA VAL A 120 -0.97 4.43 -20.34
C VAL A 120 0.06 3.46 -19.75
N PHE A 121 -0.38 2.31 -19.21
CA PHE A 121 0.52 1.29 -18.68
C PHE A 121 1.21 0.44 -19.75
N SER A 122 0.93 0.66 -21.05
CA SER A 122 1.73 0.12 -22.16
C SER A 122 3.12 0.76 -22.25
N ALA A 123 3.36 1.87 -21.53
CA ALA A 123 4.69 2.46 -21.36
C ALA A 123 5.66 1.52 -20.61
N LEU A 124 5.15 0.55 -19.86
CA LEU A 124 5.95 -0.51 -19.23
C LEU A 124 6.27 -1.57 -20.30
N ASP A 125 7.53 -1.70 -20.63
CA ASP A 125 8.02 -2.65 -21.63
C ASP A 125 7.70 -4.10 -21.20
N LYS A 126 6.93 -4.81 -22.02
CA LYS A 126 6.44 -6.17 -21.71
C LYS A 126 7.53 -7.23 -21.65
N ASP A 127 8.67 -6.98 -22.32
CA ASP A 127 9.80 -7.91 -22.34
C ASP A 127 10.68 -7.77 -21.09
N THR A 128 10.64 -6.61 -20.43
CA THR A 128 11.44 -6.34 -19.24
C THR A 128 10.60 -6.29 -17.95
N VAL A 129 9.32 -5.90 -18.02
CA VAL A 129 8.43 -5.80 -16.87
C VAL A 129 7.34 -6.86 -16.95
N LEU A 130 7.56 -7.98 -16.26
CA LEU A 130 6.65 -9.11 -16.30
C LEU A 130 5.47 -8.89 -15.33
N ARG A 131 4.25 -9.12 -15.81
CA ARG A 131 3.04 -9.13 -14.99
C ARG A 131 2.74 -10.55 -14.53
N CYS A 132 2.68 -10.74 -13.22
CA CYS A 132 2.48 -12.05 -12.58
C CYS A 132 1.20 -12.02 -11.75
N GLU A 133 0.29 -12.94 -12.00
CA GLU A 133 -0.95 -13.09 -11.22
C GLU A 133 -0.65 -13.58 -9.80
N ILE A 134 -1.28 -12.93 -8.81
CA ILE A 134 -1.39 -13.41 -7.44
C ILE A 134 -2.69 -14.21 -7.31
N LYS A 135 -2.58 -15.46 -6.91
CA LYS A 135 -3.73 -16.25 -6.46
C LYS A 135 -3.87 -16.10 -4.95
N VAL A 136 -4.99 -15.54 -4.53
CA VAL A 136 -5.25 -15.30 -3.10
C VAL A 136 -5.22 -16.61 -2.34
N GLY A 137 -4.49 -16.63 -1.21
CA GLY A 137 -4.27 -17.84 -0.40
C GLY A 137 -3.03 -18.66 -0.79
N GLU A 138 -2.44 -18.44 -1.97
CA GLU A 138 -1.19 -19.09 -2.36
C GLU A 138 0.04 -18.25 -1.96
N THR A 139 1.16 -18.95 -1.71
CA THR A 139 2.43 -18.28 -1.37
C THR A 139 3.30 -18.15 -2.62
N PHE A 140 3.89 -16.98 -2.81
CA PHE A 140 4.82 -16.72 -3.89
C PHE A 140 6.07 -15.98 -3.38
N GLU A 141 7.20 -16.13 -4.07
CA GLU A 141 8.42 -15.40 -3.78
C GLU A 141 8.45 -14.09 -4.56
N ALA A 142 8.38 -12.97 -3.86
CA ALA A 142 8.38 -11.64 -4.47
C ALA A 142 9.79 -11.06 -4.69
N ALA A 143 10.70 -11.37 -3.77
CA ALA A 143 12.14 -11.12 -3.90
C ALA A 143 12.88 -12.26 -3.21
N PRO A 144 14.15 -12.53 -3.52
CA PRO A 144 14.87 -13.62 -2.91
C PRO A 144 14.79 -13.65 -1.38
N GLY A 145 14.22 -14.73 -0.83
CA GLY A 145 13.98 -14.91 0.60
C GLY A 145 12.81 -14.12 1.19
N ILE A 146 12.01 -13.44 0.36
CA ILE A 146 10.78 -12.75 0.76
C ILE A 146 9.58 -13.47 0.14
N PHE A 147 8.80 -14.11 0.97
CA PHE A 147 7.61 -14.88 0.59
C PHE A 147 6.34 -14.15 1.01
N LEU A 148 5.42 -13.97 0.08
CA LEU A 148 4.16 -13.29 0.30
C LEU A 148 2.99 -14.26 0.12
N ARG A 149 1.95 -14.04 0.93
CA ARG A 149 0.64 -14.68 0.77
C ARG A 149 -0.43 -13.60 0.87
N ALA A 150 -1.23 -13.47 -0.17
CA ALA A 150 -2.35 -12.54 -0.19
C ALA A 150 -3.57 -13.13 0.52
N PHE A 151 -4.38 -12.26 1.10
CA PHE A 151 -5.70 -12.58 1.64
C PHE A 151 -6.69 -11.47 1.32
N TYR A 152 -7.97 -11.82 1.18
CA TYR A 152 -9.01 -10.84 0.88
C TYR A 152 -9.22 -9.84 2.02
N MET A 153 -9.41 -8.58 1.66
CA MET A 153 -9.79 -7.51 2.58
C MET A 153 -11.10 -6.85 2.12
N PRO A 154 -11.98 -6.47 3.07
CA PRO A 154 -13.11 -5.62 2.74
C PRO A 154 -12.65 -4.28 2.18
N GLY A 155 -13.16 -3.92 1.03
CA GLY A 155 -12.79 -2.70 0.33
C GLY A 155 -13.79 -2.36 -0.75
N LYS A 156 -13.37 -1.53 -1.68
CA LYS A 156 -14.18 -1.10 -2.83
C LYS A 156 -13.36 -1.19 -4.11
N VAL A 157 -14.02 -1.08 -5.24
CA VAL A 157 -13.34 -0.85 -6.52
C VAL A 157 -12.64 0.53 -6.51
N PRO A 158 -11.57 0.72 -7.31
CA PRO A 158 -10.92 2.02 -7.46
C PRO A 158 -11.89 3.12 -7.87
N LEU A 159 -11.59 4.37 -7.46
CA LEU A 159 -12.47 5.52 -7.66
C LEU A 159 -12.96 5.68 -9.12
N PHE A 160 -12.10 5.45 -10.09
CA PHE A 160 -12.42 5.59 -11.52
C PHE A 160 -13.30 4.45 -12.08
N GLN A 161 -13.50 3.38 -11.32
CA GLN A 161 -14.43 2.30 -11.63
C GLN A 161 -15.74 2.39 -10.84
N GLU A 162 -15.88 3.32 -9.87
CA GLU A 162 -17.09 3.49 -9.08
C GLU A 162 -18.29 3.84 -9.99
N LYS A 163 -19.40 3.10 -9.87
CA LYS A 163 -20.65 3.33 -10.58
C LYS A 163 -21.82 3.24 -9.60
N GLY A 164 -22.67 4.27 -9.56
CA GLY A 164 -23.86 4.29 -8.71
C GLY A 164 -23.58 4.16 -7.21
N VAL A 165 -24.28 3.27 -6.53
CA VAL A 165 -24.04 2.96 -5.11
C VAL A 165 -22.80 2.09 -5.01
N VAL A 166 -21.83 2.54 -4.21
CA VAL A 166 -20.56 1.84 -4.03
C VAL A 166 -20.66 0.93 -2.82
N ASP A 167 -20.39 -0.36 -3.04
CA ASP A 167 -20.16 -1.31 -1.96
C ASP A 167 -18.75 -1.08 -1.41
N THR A 168 -18.65 -0.66 -0.15
CA THR A 168 -17.39 -0.40 0.53
C THR A 168 -16.89 -1.59 1.35
N GLU A 169 -17.69 -2.66 1.45
CA GLU A 169 -17.33 -3.90 2.15
C GLU A 169 -17.20 -5.10 1.19
N LEU A 170 -16.97 -4.81 -0.08
CA LEU A 170 -16.79 -5.84 -1.10
C LEU A 170 -15.59 -6.73 -0.76
N ILE A 171 -15.82 -8.04 -0.71
CA ILE A 171 -14.78 -9.05 -0.58
C ILE A 171 -14.46 -9.59 -1.97
N SER A 172 -13.38 -9.11 -2.54
CA SER A 172 -12.97 -9.47 -3.90
C SER A 172 -11.45 -9.31 -4.08
N GLU A 173 -10.98 -9.60 -5.27
CA GLU A 173 -9.58 -9.38 -5.66
C GLU A 173 -9.19 -7.90 -5.83
N ASN A 174 -10.14 -6.97 -5.70
CA ASN A 174 -9.87 -5.53 -5.80
C ASN A 174 -9.12 -4.98 -4.61
N THR A 175 -9.23 -5.63 -3.43
CA THR A 175 -8.52 -5.19 -2.21
C THR A 175 -7.99 -6.40 -1.46
N ILE A 176 -6.68 -6.46 -1.28
CA ILE A 176 -6.00 -7.54 -0.57
C ILE A 176 -5.07 -7.01 0.53
N GLY A 177 -4.92 -7.80 1.59
CA GLY A 177 -3.82 -7.69 2.53
C GLY A 177 -2.72 -8.68 2.18
N LEU A 178 -1.52 -8.48 2.72
CA LEU A 178 -0.36 -9.30 2.46
C LEU A 178 0.28 -9.77 3.77
N MET A 179 0.46 -11.08 3.90
CA MET A 179 1.40 -11.66 4.85
C MET A 179 2.77 -11.74 4.17
N VAL A 180 3.78 -11.15 4.78
CA VAL A 180 5.17 -11.13 4.30
C VAL A 180 6.03 -11.93 5.25
N ASN A 181 6.67 -12.96 4.75
CA ASN A 181 7.49 -13.88 5.55
C ASN A 181 8.93 -13.90 5.05
N SER A 182 9.88 -13.94 5.98
CA SER A 182 11.31 -14.14 5.69
C SER A 182 11.96 -14.83 6.89
N GLY A 183 12.31 -16.09 6.74
CA GLY A 183 12.69 -16.95 7.86
C GLY A 183 11.55 -17.01 8.88
N GLU A 184 11.86 -16.77 10.14
CA GLU A 184 10.86 -16.76 11.24
C GLU A 184 10.12 -15.43 11.40
N LYS A 185 10.52 -14.39 10.66
CA LYS A 185 9.91 -13.06 10.77
C LYS A 185 8.67 -12.93 9.91
N ARG A 186 7.61 -12.38 10.51
CA ARG A 186 6.30 -12.20 9.89
C ARG A 186 5.84 -10.75 10.00
N LEU A 187 5.49 -10.18 8.86
CA LEU A 187 4.91 -8.85 8.74
C LEU A 187 3.56 -8.96 8.05
N CYS A 188 2.56 -8.26 8.54
CA CYS A 188 1.27 -8.09 7.88
C CYS A 188 1.16 -6.67 7.33
N TYR A 189 0.74 -6.52 6.07
CA TYR A 189 0.57 -5.22 5.40
C TYR A 189 -0.87 -5.09 4.88
N VAL A 190 -1.60 -4.14 5.43
CA VAL A 190 -3.01 -3.86 5.13
C VAL A 190 -3.20 -2.35 4.97
N PRO A 191 -2.87 -1.77 3.79
CA PRO A 191 -2.91 -0.33 3.57
C PRO A 191 -4.32 0.23 3.34
N GLY A 192 -5.32 -0.61 3.15
CA GLY A 192 -6.72 -0.24 3.01
C GLY A 192 -7.63 -1.29 3.62
N CYS A 193 -8.58 -0.86 4.46
CA CYS A 193 -9.49 -1.74 5.19
C CYS A 193 -10.80 -1.03 5.52
N ALA A 194 -11.91 -1.48 4.95
CA ALA A 194 -13.22 -0.91 5.21
C ALA A 194 -13.82 -1.39 6.55
N SER A 195 -13.53 -2.65 6.92
CA SER A 195 -13.96 -3.24 8.19
C SER A 195 -13.01 -4.36 8.64
N ILE A 196 -12.82 -4.50 9.94
CA ILE A 196 -12.01 -5.58 10.52
C ILE A 196 -12.90 -6.82 10.68
N GLN A 197 -12.54 -7.87 9.96
CA GLN A 197 -13.24 -9.15 9.99
C GLN A 197 -12.40 -10.23 10.69
N THR A 198 -13.05 -11.32 11.09
CA THR A 198 -12.42 -12.44 11.80
C THR A 198 -11.25 -13.06 11.02
N ASN A 199 -11.33 -13.11 9.68
CA ASN A 199 -10.24 -13.62 8.84
C ASN A 199 -8.96 -12.80 9.01
N LEU A 200 -9.03 -11.46 9.08
CA LEU A 200 -7.86 -10.63 9.35
C LEU A 200 -7.26 -10.98 10.71
N LEU A 201 -8.08 -11.07 11.76
CA LEU A 201 -7.59 -11.38 13.11
C LEU A 201 -6.85 -12.74 13.16
N GLN A 202 -7.31 -13.72 12.39
CA GLN A 202 -6.62 -15.02 12.26
C GLN A 202 -5.23 -14.89 11.60
N HIS A 203 -5.05 -13.97 10.65
CA HIS A 203 -3.76 -13.70 10.03
C HIS A 203 -2.79 -12.97 10.98
N LEU A 204 -3.30 -12.23 11.96
CA LEU A 204 -2.48 -11.50 12.92
C LEU A 204 -1.85 -12.41 13.99
N ASP A 205 -2.35 -13.63 14.17
CA ASP A 205 -1.70 -14.59 15.06
C ASP A 205 -0.24 -14.83 14.62
N LYS A 206 0.69 -14.70 15.57
CA LYS A 206 2.15 -14.79 15.33
C LYS A 206 2.74 -13.77 14.36
N THR A 207 2.06 -12.64 14.11
CA THR A 207 2.61 -11.52 13.35
C THR A 207 3.51 -10.67 14.25
N ASP A 208 4.77 -10.44 13.85
CA ASP A 208 5.71 -9.59 14.59
C ASP A 208 5.40 -8.09 14.41
N LEU A 209 4.98 -7.70 13.21
CA LEU A 209 4.74 -6.31 12.83
C LEU A 209 3.55 -6.17 11.89
N LEU A 210 2.62 -5.31 12.24
CA LEU A 210 1.47 -4.92 11.42
C LEU A 210 1.66 -3.49 10.92
N PHE A 211 1.64 -3.31 9.59
CA PHE A 211 1.38 -2.03 8.94
C PHE A 211 -0.09 -2.00 8.53
N PHE A 212 -0.84 -1.08 9.10
CA PHE A 212 -2.28 -1.03 8.95
C PHE A 212 -2.75 0.33 8.47
N ASP A 213 -3.90 0.35 7.81
CA ASP A 213 -4.61 1.53 7.34
C ASP A 213 -4.67 2.63 8.40
N GLY A 214 -4.01 3.74 8.13
CA GLY A 214 -3.92 4.92 8.99
C GLY A 214 -4.50 6.17 8.33
N THR A 215 -5.38 6.01 7.33
CA THR A 215 -5.89 7.10 6.51
C THR A 215 -6.60 8.19 7.31
N LEU A 216 -7.35 7.82 8.36
CA LEU A 216 -8.16 8.75 9.15
C LEU A 216 -8.09 8.44 10.64
N TRP A 217 -7.94 9.47 11.46
CA TRP A 217 -8.05 9.34 12.90
C TRP A 217 -9.48 9.03 13.34
N SER A 218 -10.47 9.73 12.78
CA SER A 218 -11.91 9.50 13.03
C SER A 218 -12.69 9.42 11.73
N ASP A 219 -13.80 8.66 11.72
CA ASP A 219 -14.61 8.43 10.51
C ASP A 219 -15.12 9.74 9.85
N THR A 220 -15.39 10.77 10.66
CA THR A 220 -15.93 12.06 10.19
C THR A 220 -14.85 13.13 10.02
N GLU A 221 -13.59 12.80 10.13
CA GLU A 221 -12.47 13.76 10.14
C GLU A 221 -12.51 14.74 8.98
N MET A 222 -12.75 14.29 7.75
CA MET A 222 -12.80 15.17 6.58
C MET A 222 -13.94 16.19 6.67
N ARG A 223 -15.10 15.79 7.22
CA ARG A 223 -16.25 16.70 7.42
C ARG A 223 -15.95 17.72 8.52
N THR A 224 -15.38 17.25 9.63
CA THR A 224 -15.05 18.11 10.79
C THR A 224 -13.99 19.14 10.43
N THR A 225 -12.99 18.75 9.63
CA THR A 225 -11.92 19.64 9.16
C THR A 225 -12.30 20.44 7.91
N ARG A 226 -13.48 20.20 7.35
CA ARG A 226 -13.99 20.82 6.10
C ARG A 226 -13.08 20.57 4.89
N THR A 227 -12.37 19.45 4.87
CA THR A 227 -11.48 19.05 3.78
C THR A 227 -12.18 18.14 2.76
N GLY A 228 -13.36 17.58 3.11
CA GLY A 228 -14.16 16.74 2.22
C GLY A 228 -15.53 16.42 2.81
N LEU A 229 -16.39 15.81 1.97
CA LEU A 229 -17.76 15.44 2.35
C LEU A 229 -17.91 13.95 2.71
N LYS A 230 -16.95 13.11 2.29
CA LYS A 230 -16.99 11.66 2.54
C LYS A 230 -16.56 11.34 3.97
N THR A 231 -17.07 10.24 4.52
CA THR A 231 -16.52 9.62 5.74
C THR A 231 -15.44 8.61 5.36
N GLY A 232 -14.67 8.17 6.34
CA GLY A 232 -13.66 7.12 6.17
C GLY A 232 -14.30 5.84 5.59
N ARG A 233 -15.40 5.39 6.21
CA ARG A 233 -16.13 4.20 5.75
C ARG A 233 -16.62 4.34 4.30
N ARG A 234 -17.11 5.52 3.89
CA ARG A 234 -17.53 5.76 2.50
C ARG A 234 -16.33 5.71 1.52
N MET A 235 -15.15 5.90 2.00
CA MET A 235 -13.90 5.79 1.20
C MET A 235 -13.29 4.39 1.25
N GLY A 236 -13.83 3.47 2.07
CA GLY A 236 -13.29 2.13 2.24
C GLY A 236 -12.22 2.04 3.32
N HIS A 237 -12.23 2.98 4.30
CA HIS A 237 -11.24 3.05 5.38
C HIS A 237 -11.91 3.05 6.75
N ILE A 238 -11.39 2.21 7.65
CA ILE A 238 -11.77 2.21 9.07
C ILE A 238 -11.00 3.31 9.80
N PRO A 239 -11.62 4.02 10.77
CA PRO A 239 -10.88 5.00 11.58
C PRO A 239 -9.87 4.32 12.51
N ILE A 240 -8.83 5.05 12.89
CA ILE A 240 -7.86 4.60 13.91
C ILE A 240 -8.50 4.59 15.29
N SER A 241 -9.21 5.68 15.65
CA SER A 241 -9.78 5.89 16.98
C SER A 241 -11.24 5.47 17.12
N GLY A 242 -11.70 5.42 18.35
CA GLY A 242 -13.09 5.10 18.73
C GLY A 242 -13.32 3.61 18.94
N PRO A 243 -14.54 3.25 19.43
CA PRO A 243 -14.85 1.86 19.82
C PRO A 243 -14.83 0.88 18.63
N ASN A 244 -15.10 1.39 17.43
CA ASN A 244 -15.04 0.61 16.18
C ASN A 244 -13.79 0.94 15.35
N GLY A 245 -12.76 1.51 15.97
CA GLY A 245 -11.49 1.84 15.34
C GLY A 245 -10.46 0.71 15.44
N SER A 246 -9.40 0.81 14.64
CA SER A 246 -8.36 -0.21 14.60
C SER A 246 -7.57 -0.33 15.91
N LEU A 247 -7.41 0.75 16.69
CA LEU A 247 -6.77 0.68 18.00
C LEU A 247 -7.54 -0.22 18.95
N SER A 248 -8.88 -0.11 18.98
CA SER A 248 -9.74 -0.94 19.81
C SER A 248 -9.74 -2.41 19.35
N ALA A 249 -9.83 -2.62 18.04
CA ALA A 249 -9.92 -3.96 17.48
C ALA A 249 -8.66 -4.82 17.68
N PHE A 250 -7.50 -4.19 17.83
CA PHE A 250 -6.22 -4.91 18.01
C PHE A 250 -5.74 -4.98 19.46
N THR A 251 -6.61 -4.71 20.43
CA THR A 251 -6.26 -4.74 21.87
C THR A 251 -5.79 -6.12 22.31
N ASP A 252 -6.35 -7.19 21.74
CA ASP A 252 -6.03 -8.58 22.08
C ASP A 252 -4.69 -9.08 21.52
N PHE A 253 -3.95 -8.21 20.79
CA PHE A 253 -2.63 -8.53 20.22
C PHE A 253 -1.52 -7.68 20.87
N PRO A 254 -1.26 -7.81 22.20
CA PRO A 254 -0.36 -6.89 22.92
C PRO A 254 1.11 -7.01 22.49
N ASN A 255 1.53 -8.16 21.97
CA ASN A 255 2.92 -8.43 21.56
C ASN A 255 3.21 -8.05 20.11
N MET A 256 2.18 -7.71 19.32
CA MET A 256 2.33 -7.29 17.93
C MET A 256 2.69 -5.80 17.87
N ARG A 257 3.80 -5.47 17.21
CA ARG A 257 4.12 -4.07 16.88
C ARG A 257 3.20 -3.57 15.78
N ARG A 258 2.78 -2.31 15.87
CA ARG A 258 1.83 -1.69 14.93
C ARG A 258 2.36 -0.36 14.43
N ALA A 259 2.11 -0.08 13.14
CA ALA A 259 2.33 1.20 12.49
C ALA A 259 1.11 1.53 11.61
N TYR A 260 0.72 2.80 11.62
CA TYR A 260 -0.46 3.31 10.91
C TYR A 260 -0.04 4.39 9.91
#